data_05c9645745e9817539b91d6e9b8d17b6
#
_entry.id   05c9645745e9817539b91d6e9b8d17b6
#
_cell.length_a   1.000
_cell.length_b   1.000
_cell.length_c   1.000
_cell.angle_alpha   90.00
_cell.angle_beta   90.00
_cell.angle_gamma   90.00
#
_symmetry.space_group_name_H-M   'P 1'
#
loop_
_entity.id
_entity.type
_entity.pdbx_description
1 polymer ?
#
loop_
_entity_poly.entity_id
_entity_poly.type
_entity_poly.pdbx_seq_one_letter_code
_entity_poly.pdbx_strand_id
1 'polypeptide(L)'
;MPSFPLLLLLLWGVGSRGFPASPEIREQDVETVQKYLENYYDLKSDGKQIEKQRNSGLVVEKLKQMQEFFGLKVTGKPDAETLKMMKQPRCGVPDLARFALTPGNPRWERTHLTYRIENYTPDLPRADVDSAIRKAFELWSDVSPLTFTKVFDGQADIMISFVRGDHRDNSPFDGPGGNLAHAFQPGPGIGGDAHFDEDERWTNNFRDYNLYRVAAHELGHSLGLSHSTDIGALMYPNYIFNGDVELAQDDIDGIQAIYGPSQNPTQPTGPQTPQACDSKLTFDAITTIRGEMMFLKDSPGQNHFIADSRMAGNKYWAVQGQDVLRGYPKDIYSSFGFPRTVNHIDAAVSEEDTGKTYFFVANKYWRYDERKRSMDAGYPKMIAHEFPGIGDKIDAVFKKDGQNISSILLFSPPSFFPPKEPTAIINRRNSEP
;
A
#
# COMPACT_ATOMS: atom_id res chain seq x y z
N MET A 1 -43.87 59.69 -46.28
CA MET A 1 -42.79 58.71 -46.22
C MET A 1 -42.42 58.52 -44.78
N PRO A 2 -42.80 57.34 -44.12
CA PRO A 2 -42.49 57.19 -42.75
C PRO A 2 -41.15 56.45 -42.57
N SER A 3 -40.35 56.94 -41.64
CA SER A 3 -39.08 56.43 -41.18
C SER A 3 -39.32 55.21 -40.29
N PHE A 4 -38.64 54.09 -40.57
CA PHE A 4 -38.56 52.90 -39.67
C PHE A 4 -37.39 53.08 -38.68
N PRO A 5 -37.60 52.80 -37.41
CA PRO A 5 -36.48 52.73 -36.47
C PRO A 5 -35.83 51.33 -36.50
N LEU A 6 -34.52 51.34 -36.58
CA LEU A 6 -33.67 50.16 -36.54
C LEU A 6 -33.62 49.56 -35.12
N LEU A 7 -34.20 48.37 -34.95
CA LEU A 7 -34.19 47.64 -33.66
C LEU A 7 -32.87 46.87 -33.57
N LEU A 8 -31.95 47.34 -32.71
CA LEU A 8 -30.72 46.62 -32.37
C LEU A 8 -31.04 45.48 -31.40
N LEU A 9 -31.07 44.27 -31.90
CA LEU A 9 -31.09 43.05 -31.09
C LEU A 9 -29.70 42.77 -30.53
N LEU A 10 -29.49 43.07 -29.24
CA LEU A 10 -28.37 42.61 -28.43
C LEU A 10 -28.55 41.12 -28.16
N LEU A 11 -27.88 40.27 -28.94
CA LEU A 11 -27.72 38.86 -28.64
C LEU A 11 -26.74 38.74 -27.45
N TRP A 12 -27.27 38.46 -26.28
CA TRP A 12 -26.50 37.97 -25.15
C TRP A 12 -26.05 36.57 -25.51
N GLY A 13 -24.76 36.42 -25.83
CA GLY A 13 -24.10 35.14 -25.93
C GLY A 13 -24.06 34.47 -24.55
N VAL A 14 -24.98 33.53 -24.32
CA VAL A 14 -24.85 32.57 -23.22
C VAL A 14 -23.64 31.73 -23.54
N GLY A 15 -22.50 32.06 -22.91
CA GLY A 15 -21.32 31.22 -22.93
C GLY A 15 -21.67 29.84 -22.33
N SER A 16 -21.85 28.88 -23.18
CA SER A 16 -21.88 27.47 -22.76
C SER A 16 -20.52 27.14 -22.12
N ARG A 17 -20.49 27.04 -20.80
CA ARG A 17 -19.38 26.40 -20.12
C ARG A 17 -19.38 24.96 -20.59
N GLY A 18 -18.54 24.65 -21.57
CA GLY A 18 -18.28 23.29 -21.96
C GLY A 18 -17.78 22.55 -20.73
N PHE A 19 -18.45 21.45 -20.39
CA PHE A 19 -17.90 20.48 -19.46
C PHE A 19 -16.52 20.09 -19.99
N PRO A 20 -15.51 19.92 -19.11
CA PRO A 20 -14.24 19.40 -19.56
C PRO A 20 -14.51 18.05 -20.24
N ALA A 21 -14.16 17.95 -21.53
CA ALA A 21 -14.21 16.69 -22.25
C ALA A 21 -13.38 15.67 -21.45
N SER A 22 -13.92 14.48 -21.23
CA SER A 22 -13.14 13.40 -20.67
C SER A 22 -11.87 13.27 -21.51
N PRO A 23 -10.68 13.19 -20.90
CA PRO A 23 -9.46 13.06 -21.68
C PRO A 23 -9.61 11.85 -22.61
N GLU A 24 -9.43 12.07 -23.91
CA GLU A 24 -9.40 10.97 -24.88
C GLU A 24 -8.30 10.01 -24.44
N ILE A 25 -8.65 8.72 -24.32
CA ILE A 25 -7.70 7.66 -23.95
C ILE A 25 -6.67 7.60 -25.08
N ARG A 26 -5.41 7.81 -24.76
CA ARG A 26 -4.31 7.77 -25.71
C ARG A 26 -4.16 6.36 -26.26
N GLU A 27 -3.72 6.22 -27.49
CA GLU A 27 -3.50 4.92 -28.14
C GLU A 27 -2.56 4.02 -27.32
N GLN A 28 -1.54 4.62 -26.72
CA GLN A 28 -0.59 3.95 -25.83
C GLN A 28 -1.24 3.40 -24.54
N ASP A 29 -2.25 4.07 -24.02
CA ASP A 29 -2.98 3.60 -22.82
C ASP A 29 -3.90 2.41 -23.18
N VAL A 30 -4.42 2.36 -24.42
CA VAL A 30 -5.19 1.21 -24.92
C VAL A 30 -4.33 -0.03 -25.05
N GLU A 31 -3.12 0.09 -25.57
CA GLU A 31 -2.16 -1.01 -25.68
C GLU A 31 -1.75 -1.52 -24.28
N THR A 32 -1.49 -0.60 -23.35
CA THR A 32 -1.20 -0.94 -21.94
C THR A 32 -2.32 -1.77 -21.33
N VAL A 33 -3.57 -1.32 -21.48
CA VAL A 33 -4.76 -2.03 -20.95
C VAL A 33 -4.88 -3.43 -21.55
N GLN A 34 -4.74 -3.53 -22.87
CA GLN A 34 -4.88 -4.82 -23.53
C GLN A 34 -3.82 -5.81 -23.07
N LYS A 35 -2.54 -5.42 -23.10
CA LYS A 35 -1.42 -6.24 -22.67
C LYS A 35 -1.55 -6.67 -21.21
N TYR A 36 -1.98 -5.75 -20.34
CA TYR A 36 -2.21 -6.03 -18.93
C TYR A 36 -3.30 -7.09 -18.72
N LEU A 37 -4.44 -6.93 -19.40
CA LEU A 37 -5.55 -7.87 -19.29
C LEU A 37 -5.25 -9.23 -19.94
N GLU A 38 -4.43 -9.26 -20.99
CA GLU A 38 -3.93 -10.50 -21.59
C GLU A 38 -3.04 -11.27 -20.62
N ASN A 39 -2.10 -10.58 -19.99
CA ASN A 39 -1.14 -11.20 -19.08
C ASN A 39 -1.77 -11.67 -17.76
N TYR A 40 -2.68 -10.90 -17.19
CA TYR A 40 -3.13 -11.13 -15.79
C TYR A 40 -4.60 -11.54 -15.65
N TYR A 41 -5.42 -11.35 -16.69
CA TYR A 41 -6.86 -11.57 -16.65
C TYR A 41 -7.41 -12.49 -17.74
N ASP A 42 -6.55 -13.28 -18.38
CA ASP A 42 -6.92 -14.25 -19.45
C ASP A 42 -7.77 -13.60 -20.57
N LEU A 43 -7.42 -12.39 -20.99
CA LEU A 43 -8.01 -11.79 -22.17
C LEU A 43 -7.38 -12.42 -23.41
N LYS A 44 -8.10 -13.34 -24.09
CA LYS A 44 -7.60 -13.98 -25.30
C LYS A 44 -7.70 -13.04 -26.50
N SER A 45 -6.56 -12.75 -27.11
CA SER A 45 -6.45 -11.95 -28.32
C SER A 45 -6.36 -12.89 -29.54
N ASP A 46 -7.47 -13.09 -30.24
CA ASP A 46 -7.41 -13.64 -31.61
C ASP A 46 -6.88 -12.54 -32.52
N GLY A 47 -5.62 -12.63 -32.94
CA GLY A 47 -4.81 -11.62 -33.63
C GLY A 47 -5.38 -10.99 -34.93
N LYS A 48 -6.68 -11.06 -35.16
CA LYS A 48 -7.41 -10.46 -36.31
C LYS A 48 -8.53 -9.49 -35.90
N GLN A 49 -8.72 -9.16 -34.62
CA GLN A 49 -9.89 -8.40 -34.18
C GLN A 49 -9.57 -7.18 -33.26
N ILE A 50 -8.37 -6.64 -33.31
CA ILE A 50 -7.95 -5.53 -32.43
C ILE A 50 -8.89 -4.31 -32.48
N GLU A 51 -9.42 -3.95 -33.62
CA GLU A 51 -10.34 -2.80 -33.74
C GLU A 51 -11.78 -3.09 -33.28
N LYS A 52 -12.25 -4.32 -33.36
CA LYS A 52 -13.60 -4.70 -32.87
C LYS A 52 -13.67 -4.94 -31.36
N GLN A 53 -12.55 -5.27 -30.73
CA GLN A 53 -12.49 -5.54 -29.29
C GLN A 53 -12.44 -4.28 -28.42
N ARG A 54 -12.11 -3.11 -28.94
CA ARG A 54 -12.10 -1.83 -28.18
C ARG A 54 -13.40 -1.53 -27.42
N ASN A 55 -14.53 -2.08 -27.88
CA ASN A 55 -15.85 -1.96 -27.24
C ASN A 55 -16.46 -3.33 -26.90
N SER A 56 -15.68 -4.41 -26.86
CA SER A 56 -16.22 -5.72 -26.53
C SER A 56 -16.59 -5.78 -25.05
N GLY A 57 -17.76 -6.31 -24.74
CA GLY A 57 -18.20 -6.52 -23.36
C GLY A 57 -17.17 -7.29 -22.53
N LEU A 58 -16.31 -8.09 -23.17
CA LEU A 58 -15.24 -8.86 -22.53
C LEU A 58 -14.15 -7.97 -21.91
N VAL A 59 -13.65 -6.95 -22.64
CA VAL A 59 -12.64 -6.00 -22.09
C VAL A 59 -13.22 -5.24 -20.91
N VAL A 60 -14.47 -4.79 -21.02
CA VAL A 60 -15.18 -4.11 -19.93
C VAL A 60 -15.33 -5.02 -18.70
N GLU A 61 -15.66 -6.29 -18.92
CA GLU A 61 -15.77 -7.29 -17.86
C GLU A 61 -14.42 -7.52 -17.16
N LYS A 62 -13.35 -7.72 -17.94
CA LYS A 62 -11.98 -7.92 -17.39
C LYS A 62 -11.47 -6.69 -16.67
N LEU A 63 -11.75 -5.48 -17.16
CA LEU A 63 -11.47 -4.23 -16.44
C LEU A 63 -12.19 -4.16 -15.10
N LYS A 64 -13.48 -4.55 -15.06
CA LYS A 64 -14.22 -4.58 -13.78
C LYS A 64 -13.63 -5.60 -12.82
N GLN A 65 -13.25 -6.79 -13.27
CA GLN A 65 -12.59 -7.79 -12.46
C GLN A 65 -11.27 -7.27 -11.87
N MET A 66 -10.45 -6.60 -12.69
CA MET A 66 -9.21 -5.95 -12.23
C MET A 66 -9.49 -4.84 -11.21
N GLN A 67 -10.43 -3.96 -11.48
CA GLN A 67 -10.80 -2.87 -10.58
C GLN A 67 -11.34 -3.39 -9.24
N GLU A 68 -12.15 -4.45 -9.28
CA GLU A 68 -12.67 -5.12 -8.09
C GLU A 68 -11.53 -5.75 -7.27
N PHE A 69 -10.61 -6.45 -7.95
CA PHE A 69 -9.45 -7.08 -7.32
C PHE A 69 -8.58 -6.07 -6.56
N PHE A 70 -8.31 -4.92 -7.18
CA PHE A 70 -7.48 -3.86 -6.59
C PHE A 70 -8.25 -2.87 -5.70
N GLY A 71 -9.53 -3.12 -5.41
CA GLY A 71 -10.36 -2.22 -4.60
C GLY A 71 -10.59 -0.85 -5.25
N LEU A 72 -10.45 -0.74 -6.57
CA LEU A 72 -10.70 0.49 -7.32
C LEU A 72 -12.19 0.69 -7.57
N LYS A 73 -12.59 1.90 -7.96
CA LYS A 73 -13.95 2.14 -8.42
C LYS A 73 -14.25 1.30 -9.66
N VAL A 74 -15.25 0.41 -9.57
CA VAL A 74 -15.60 -0.54 -10.64
C VAL A 74 -16.39 0.19 -11.74
N THR A 75 -15.65 0.81 -12.67
CA THR A 75 -16.21 1.58 -13.79
C THR A 75 -16.27 0.80 -15.09
N GLY A 76 -15.44 -0.23 -15.25
CA GLY A 76 -15.20 -0.94 -16.50
C GLY A 76 -14.53 -0.06 -17.55
N LYS A 77 -13.89 1.05 -17.13
CA LYS A 77 -13.16 1.99 -18.00
C LYS A 77 -11.73 2.15 -17.50
N PRO A 78 -10.77 2.35 -18.38
CA PRO A 78 -9.37 2.61 -18.01
C PRO A 78 -9.20 4.08 -17.58
N ASP A 79 -9.74 4.43 -16.41
CA ASP A 79 -9.55 5.74 -15.81
C ASP A 79 -8.11 5.92 -15.28
N ALA A 80 -7.80 7.12 -14.80
CA ALA A 80 -6.45 7.48 -14.40
C ALA A 80 -5.90 6.60 -13.27
N GLU A 81 -6.74 6.20 -12.31
CA GLU A 81 -6.35 5.32 -11.21
C GLU A 81 -6.11 3.89 -11.69
N THR A 82 -6.98 3.38 -12.55
CA THR A 82 -6.81 2.08 -13.21
C THR A 82 -5.51 2.02 -14.00
N LEU A 83 -5.22 3.03 -14.83
CA LEU A 83 -3.98 3.11 -15.60
C LEU A 83 -2.74 3.26 -14.70
N LYS A 84 -2.85 4.00 -13.61
CA LYS A 84 -1.79 4.12 -12.61
C LYS A 84 -1.47 2.77 -11.97
N MET A 85 -2.49 2.00 -11.61
CA MET A 85 -2.33 0.66 -11.05
C MET A 85 -1.66 -0.30 -12.03
N MET A 86 -2.09 -0.31 -13.29
CA MET A 86 -1.52 -1.17 -14.34
C MET A 86 -0.03 -0.91 -14.64
N LYS A 87 0.46 0.29 -14.32
CA LYS A 87 1.86 0.69 -14.53
C LYS A 87 2.77 0.46 -13.32
N GLN A 88 2.25 -0.10 -12.24
CA GLN A 88 3.07 -0.43 -11.07
C GLN A 88 3.90 -1.68 -11.33
N PRO A 89 5.17 -1.71 -10.88
CA PRO A 89 5.96 -2.94 -10.87
C PRO A 89 5.26 -4.03 -10.07
N ARG A 90 5.27 -5.26 -10.57
CA ARG A 90 4.50 -6.34 -9.97
C ARG A 90 5.08 -7.74 -10.24
N CYS A 91 4.51 -8.72 -9.59
CA CYS A 91 4.66 -10.14 -9.91
C CYS A 91 3.98 -10.49 -11.24
N GLY A 92 4.60 -11.36 -12.02
CA GLY A 92 4.12 -11.81 -13.33
C GLY A 92 3.01 -12.87 -13.27
N VAL A 93 2.68 -13.41 -12.10
CA VAL A 93 1.60 -14.40 -11.95
C VAL A 93 0.22 -13.74 -12.18
N PRO A 94 -0.72 -14.42 -12.88
CA PRO A 94 -2.08 -13.90 -13.07
C PRO A 94 -2.89 -13.75 -11.79
N ASP A 95 -3.81 -12.75 -11.78
CA ASP A 95 -4.66 -12.43 -10.62
C ASP A 95 -5.97 -13.24 -10.55
N LEU A 96 -6.23 -14.14 -11.48
CA LEU A 96 -7.53 -14.79 -11.67
C LEU A 96 -7.94 -15.80 -10.58
N ALA A 97 -7.06 -16.16 -9.69
CA ALA A 97 -7.40 -16.97 -8.53
C ALA A 97 -7.99 -16.05 -7.44
N ARG A 98 -9.30 -15.81 -7.46
CA ARG A 98 -10.00 -15.21 -6.32
C ARG A 98 -9.68 -16.04 -5.08
N PHE A 99 -9.30 -15.33 -3.98
CA PHE A 99 -9.29 -15.79 -2.60
C PHE A 99 -9.82 -17.24 -2.45
N ALA A 100 -9.07 -18.15 -2.94
CA ALA A 100 -9.22 -19.59 -2.82
C ALA A 100 -7.90 -20.15 -3.28
N LEU A 101 -7.46 -21.15 -2.58
CA LEU A 101 -6.45 -22.08 -3.06
C LEU A 101 -6.57 -22.19 -4.57
N THR A 102 -5.49 -22.04 -5.31
CA THR A 102 -5.43 -22.19 -6.76
C THR A 102 -6.32 -23.36 -7.21
N PRO A 103 -7.11 -23.27 -8.28
CA PRO A 103 -7.97 -24.36 -8.73
C PRO A 103 -7.22 -25.68 -8.78
N GLY A 104 -7.71 -26.69 -8.05
CA GLY A 104 -7.02 -27.97 -7.89
C GLY A 104 -6.19 -28.08 -6.61
N ASN A 105 -6.05 -26.98 -5.86
CA ASN A 105 -5.32 -26.94 -4.58
C ASN A 105 -3.88 -27.47 -4.71
N PRO A 106 -3.03 -26.93 -5.65
CA PRO A 106 -1.68 -27.42 -5.84
C PRO A 106 -0.87 -27.21 -4.57
N ARG A 107 -0.28 -28.30 -4.10
CA ARG A 107 0.56 -28.29 -2.90
C ARG A 107 1.64 -29.35 -3.02
N TRP A 108 2.69 -29.16 -2.27
CA TRP A 108 3.68 -30.20 -2.06
C TRP A 108 3.11 -31.27 -1.12
N GLU A 109 3.25 -32.56 -1.50
CA GLU A 109 2.79 -33.69 -0.66
C GLU A 109 3.71 -33.97 0.53
N ARG A 110 4.87 -33.31 0.57
CA ARG A 110 5.87 -33.40 1.64
C ARG A 110 6.18 -32.04 2.21
N THR A 111 6.58 -31.99 3.47
CA THR A 111 6.92 -30.77 4.20
C THR A 111 8.40 -30.43 4.17
N HIS A 112 9.26 -31.35 3.76
CA HIS A 112 10.68 -31.10 3.57
C HIS A 112 10.97 -30.94 2.07
N LEU A 113 11.37 -29.73 1.66
CA LEU A 113 11.64 -29.35 0.28
C LEU A 113 13.10 -28.96 0.10
N THR A 114 13.60 -29.18 -1.10
CA THR A 114 14.92 -28.75 -1.51
C THR A 114 14.81 -27.56 -2.48
N TYR A 115 15.79 -26.68 -2.45
CA TYR A 115 15.88 -25.60 -3.44
C TYR A 115 17.32 -25.43 -3.95
N ARG A 116 17.43 -24.94 -5.19
CA ARG A 116 18.70 -24.66 -5.82
C ARG A 116 18.67 -23.31 -6.54
N ILE A 117 19.72 -22.52 -6.32
CA ILE A 117 19.96 -21.29 -7.10
C ILE A 117 20.85 -21.68 -8.27
N GLU A 118 20.33 -21.62 -9.50
CA GLU A 118 21.02 -22.05 -10.71
C GLU A 118 22.10 -21.08 -11.15
N ASN A 119 21.79 -19.77 -11.05
CA ASN A 119 22.67 -18.68 -11.37
C ASN A 119 22.44 -17.50 -10.42
N TYR A 120 23.25 -16.46 -10.53
CA TYR A 120 23.23 -15.31 -9.63
C TYR A 120 23.20 -14.01 -10.43
N THR A 121 22.43 -13.03 -9.97
CA THR A 121 22.50 -11.67 -10.49
C THR A 121 23.88 -11.04 -10.23
N PRO A 122 24.41 -10.25 -11.16
CA PRO A 122 25.64 -9.48 -10.93
C PRO A 122 25.46 -8.28 -9.99
N ASP A 123 24.22 -7.88 -9.69
CA ASP A 123 23.90 -6.71 -8.88
C ASP A 123 24.26 -6.87 -7.41
N LEU A 124 24.29 -8.11 -6.93
CA LEU A 124 24.54 -8.44 -5.53
C LEU A 124 25.65 -9.48 -5.36
N PRO A 125 26.44 -9.38 -4.29
CA PRO A 125 27.31 -10.47 -3.88
C PRO A 125 26.52 -11.78 -3.71
N ARG A 126 27.09 -12.91 -4.14
CA ARG A 126 26.42 -14.23 -4.00
C ARG A 126 25.93 -14.52 -2.59
N ALA A 127 26.70 -14.14 -1.57
CA ALA A 127 26.32 -14.32 -0.17
C ALA A 127 25.04 -13.53 0.20
N ASP A 128 24.84 -12.37 -0.40
CA ASP A 128 23.65 -11.55 -0.17
C ASP A 128 22.43 -12.16 -0.86
N VAL A 129 22.59 -12.67 -2.09
CA VAL A 129 21.54 -13.45 -2.78
C VAL A 129 21.17 -14.69 -1.97
N ASP A 130 22.16 -15.46 -1.54
CA ASP A 130 21.93 -16.64 -0.69
C ASP A 130 21.21 -16.31 0.60
N SER A 131 21.57 -15.19 1.23
CA SER A 131 20.91 -14.71 2.45
C SER A 131 19.47 -14.27 2.20
N ALA A 132 19.20 -13.56 1.09
CA ALA A 132 17.87 -13.10 0.73
C ALA A 132 16.92 -14.28 0.49
N ILE A 133 17.33 -15.24 -0.33
CA ILE A 133 16.54 -16.44 -0.65
C ILE A 133 16.32 -17.31 0.61
N ARG A 134 17.35 -17.53 1.42
CA ARG A 134 17.21 -18.29 2.67
C ARG A 134 16.20 -17.63 3.63
N LYS A 135 16.30 -16.32 3.84
CA LYS A 135 15.36 -15.57 4.67
C LYS A 135 13.94 -15.63 4.15
N ALA A 136 13.76 -15.63 2.82
CA ALA A 136 12.46 -15.76 2.19
C ALA A 136 11.82 -17.12 2.49
N PHE A 137 12.59 -18.20 2.48
CA PHE A 137 12.11 -19.52 2.93
C PHE A 137 11.86 -19.59 4.43
N GLU A 138 12.74 -19.01 5.24
CA GLU A 138 12.59 -18.95 6.70
C GLU A 138 11.28 -18.29 7.11
N LEU A 139 10.89 -17.20 6.41
CA LEU A 139 9.63 -16.49 6.65
C LEU A 139 8.41 -17.42 6.55
N TRP A 140 8.37 -18.32 5.57
CA TRP A 140 7.32 -19.30 5.40
C TRP A 140 7.43 -20.51 6.35
N SER A 141 8.65 -20.93 6.71
CA SER A 141 8.89 -21.97 7.70
C SER A 141 8.41 -21.59 9.08
N ASP A 142 8.52 -20.32 9.44
CA ASP A 142 8.15 -19.83 10.77
C ASP A 142 6.66 -20.01 11.06
N VAL A 143 5.81 -19.99 10.04
CA VAL A 143 4.35 -20.03 10.17
C VAL A 143 3.71 -21.34 9.67
N SER A 144 4.50 -22.24 9.07
CA SER A 144 4.03 -23.50 8.50
C SER A 144 4.94 -24.67 8.90
N PRO A 145 4.53 -25.95 8.71
CA PRO A 145 5.39 -27.10 8.98
C PRO A 145 6.47 -27.33 7.90
N LEU A 146 6.60 -26.44 6.92
CA LEU A 146 7.55 -26.57 5.82
C LEU A 146 8.97 -26.29 6.28
N THR A 147 9.91 -27.08 5.74
CA THR A 147 11.35 -26.91 5.95
C THR A 147 12.08 -26.99 4.62
N PHE A 148 13.15 -26.22 4.49
CA PHE A 148 13.84 -26.03 3.22
C PHE A 148 15.33 -26.29 3.34
N THR A 149 15.90 -27.05 2.40
CA THR A 149 17.33 -27.34 2.33
C THR A 149 17.89 -26.91 0.99
N LYS A 150 18.93 -26.09 1.02
CA LYS A 150 19.65 -25.69 -0.18
C LYS A 150 20.49 -26.87 -0.68
N VAL A 151 20.40 -27.18 -1.96
CA VAL A 151 21.31 -28.08 -2.68
C VAL A 151 22.12 -27.29 -3.71
N PHE A 152 23.30 -27.81 -4.07
CA PHE A 152 24.25 -27.08 -4.90
C PHE A 152 24.39 -27.68 -6.29
N ASP A 153 23.91 -28.89 -6.50
CA ASP A 153 23.93 -29.59 -7.78
C ASP A 153 22.68 -30.48 -7.94
N GLY A 154 22.45 -31.00 -9.14
CA GLY A 154 21.27 -31.81 -9.44
C GLY A 154 19.98 -31.03 -9.50
N GLN A 155 18.88 -31.75 -9.57
CA GLN A 155 17.51 -31.19 -9.55
C GLN A 155 17.07 -31.00 -8.09
N ALA A 156 16.46 -29.87 -7.82
CA ALA A 156 15.77 -29.58 -6.56
C ALA A 156 14.24 -29.54 -6.77
N ASP A 157 13.48 -29.42 -5.70
CA ASP A 157 12.04 -29.21 -5.78
C ASP A 157 11.67 -27.82 -6.33
N ILE A 158 12.48 -26.85 -5.98
CA ILE A 158 12.32 -25.44 -6.38
C ILE A 158 13.64 -24.98 -6.99
N MET A 159 13.63 -24.71 -8.29
CA MET A 159 14.76 -24.13 -9.00
C MET A 159 14.59 -22.61 -9.05
N ILE A 160 15.68 -21.87 -8.83
CA ILE A 160 15.68 -20.41 -8.76
C ILE A 160 16.68 -19.88 -9.78
N SER A 161 16.21 -19.03 -10.70
CA SER A 161 17.04 -18.48 -11.74
C SER A 161 16.81 -16.98 -11.96
N PHE A 162 17.86 -16.29 -12.41
CA PHE A 162 17.84 -14.91 -12.89
C PHE A 162 17.97 -14.96 -14.41
N VAL A 163 16.94 -14.51 -15.12
CA VAL A 163 16.83 -14.68 -16.58
C VAL A 163 16.24 -13.42 -17.23
N ARG A 164 16.43 -13.26 -18.53
CA ARG A 164 15.95 -12.09 -19.30
C ARG A 164 14.96 -12.49 -20.39
N GLY A 165 14.00 -11.63 -20.66
CA GLY A 165 13.10 -11.74 -21.79
C GLY A 165 12.49 -13.13 -21.96
N ASP A 166 12.54 -13.70 -23.18
CA ASP A 166 12.06 -15.06 -23.43
C ASP A 166 13.06 -16.12 -22.93
N HIS A 167 12.67 -16.82 -21.89
CA HIS A 167 13.45 -17.86 -21.23
C HIS A 167 12.76 -19.25 -21.30
N ARG A 168 11.85 -19.42 -22.26
CA ARG A 168 11.25 -20.71 -22.69
C ARG A 168 10.31 -21.36 -21.68
N ASP A 169 9.66 -20.57 -20.87
CA ASP A 169 8.63 -21.02 -19.94
C ASP A 169 7.22 -20.50 -20.30
N ASN A 170 7.07 -19.84 -21.44
CA ASN A 170 5.88 -19.17 -21.95
C ASN A 170 5.43 -17.92 -21.17
N SER A 171 6.28 -17.39 -20.28
CA SER A 171 6.03 -16.18 -19.51
C SER A 171 7.21 -15.21 -19.63
N PRO A 172 7.46 -14.66 -20.84
CA PRO A 172 8.64 -13.80 -21.06
C PRO A 172 8.59 -12.55 -20.19
N PHE A 173 9.75 -12.13 -19.71
CA PHE A 173 9.94 -10.86 -19.05
C PHE A 173 9.90 -9.69 -20.02
N ASP A 174 9.58 -8.51 -19.52
CA ASP A 174 9.31 -7.30 -20.31
C ASP A 174 10.40 -6.22 -20.18
N GLY A 175 11.53 -6.54 -19.55
CA GLY A 175 12.65 -5.63 -19.32
C GLY A 175 12.42 -4.74 -18.10
N PRO A 176 13.22 -3.68 -17.89
CA PRO A 176 13.22 -2.90 -16.67
C PRO A 176 11.85 -2.36 -16.27
N GLY A 177 11.41 -2.70 -15.06
CA GLY A 177 10.06 -2.39 -14.55
C GLY A 177 9.01 -3.39 -15.06
N GLY A 178 7.74 -3.20 -14.70
CA GLY A 178 6.70 -4.15 -15.09
C GLY A 178 6.77 -5.46 -14.30
N ASN A 179 7.03 -6.58 -14.97
CA ASN A 179 7.17 -7.89 -14.34
C ASN A 179 8.54 -8.07 -13.70
N LEU A 180 8.59 -8.09 -12.37
CA LEU A 180 9.86 -8.24 -11.63
C LEU A 180 10.30 -9.70 -11.53
N ALA A 181 9.36 -10.60 -11.36
CA ALA A 181 9.58 -12.03 -11.17
C ALA A 181 8.27 -12.79 -11.36
N HIS A 182 8.34 -14.10 -11.48
CA HIS A 182 7.19 -15.00 -11.39
C HIS A 182 7.62 -16.36 -10.85
N ALA A 183 6.66 -17.09 -10.28
CA ALA A 183 6.88 -18.46 -9.86
C ALA A 183 5.72 -19.36 -10.26
N PHE A 184 6.00 -20.66 -10.39
CA PHE A 184 5.03 -21.67 -10.73
C PHE A 184 4.47 -22.32 -9.47
N GLN A 185 3.20 -22.66 -9.52
CA GLN A 185 2.54 -23.42 -8.47
C GLN A 185 3.17 -24.80 -8.31
N PRO A 186 3.09 -25.46 -7.12
CA PRO A 186 3.57 -26.80 -6.92
C PRO A 186 3.08 -27.80 -7.97
N GLY A 187 3.99 -28.55 -8.54
CA GLY A 187 3.67 -29.49 -9.62
C GLY A 187 4.92 -30.18 -10.18
N PRO A 188 4.73 -31.05 -11.17
CA PRO A 188 5.85 -31.72 -11.84
C PRO A 188 6.59 -30.75 -12.80
N GLY A 189 7.85 -31.07 -13.07
CA GLY A 189 8.69 -30.33 -14.03
C GLY A 189 9.08 -28.96 -13.49
N ILE A 190 8.59 -27.91 -14.12
CA ILE A 190 8.81 -26.51 -13.74
C ILE A 190 7.98 -26.05 -12.52
N GLY A 191 7.11 -26.93 -12.00
CA GLY A 191 6.27 -26.59 -10.86
C GLY A 191 7.10 -26.30 -9.63
N GLY A 192 6.84 -25.15 -9.01
CA GLY A 192 7.58 -24.61 -7.87
C GLY A 192 8.74 -23.70 -8.24
N ASP A 193 9.22 -23.68 -9.49
CA ASP A 193 10.36 -22.87 -9.91
C ASP A 193 10.05 -21.37 -9.85
N ALA A 194 11.05 -20.57 -9.51
CA ALA A 194 10.94 -19.12 -9.40
C ALA A 194 11.99 -18.43 -10.29
N HIS A 195 11.51 -17.54 -11.15
CA HIS A 195 12.32 -16.79 -12.10
C HIS A 195 12.28 -15.30 -11.77
N PHE A 196 13.46 -14.68 -11.78
CA PHE A 196 13.67 -13.26 -11.49
C PHE A 196 14.16 -12.56 -12.76
N ASP A 197 13.56 -11.41 -13.10
CA ASP A 197 14.03 -10.64 -14.27
C ASP A 197 15.40 -10.04 -13.99
N GLU A 198 16.39 -10.47 -14.77
CA GLU A 198 17.77 -9.98 -14.68
C GLU A 198 17.95 -8.61 -15.36
N ASP A 199 16.89 -8.04 -15.98
CA ASP A 199 16.89 -6.65 -16.43
C ASP A 199 16.52 -5.67 -15.32
N GLU A 200 16.08 -6.18 -14.17
CA GLU A 200 15.82 -5.38 -12.98
C GLU A 200 17.09 -5.12 -12.17
N ARG A 201 17.04 -4.06 -11.38
CA ARG A 201 18.12 -3.76 -10.45
C ARG A 201 17.82 -4.33 -9.07
N TRP A 202 18.47 -5.45 -8.78
CA TRP A 202 18.30 -6.14 -7.50
C TRP A 202 19.14 -5.52 -6.39
N THR A 203 18.53 -5.36 -5.21
CA THR A 203 19.20 -4.76 -4.05
C THR A 203 18.92 -5.56 -2.77
N ASN A 204 19.76 -5.39 -1.77
CA ASN A 204 19.53 -5.83 -0.38
C ASN A 204 19.01 -4.69 0.52
N ASN A 205 18.73 -3.55 -0.07
CA ASN A 205 18.10 -2.39 0.56
C ASN A 205 16.82 -2.03 -0.21
N PHE A 206 16.22 -0.91 0.13
CA PHE A 206 14.94 -0.56 -0.47
C PHE A 206 15.01 0.67 -1.40
N ARG A 207 16.13 0.89 -2.05
CA ARG A 207 16.25 2.01 -3.01
C ARG A 207 15.71 1.67 -4.39
N ASP A 208 15.85 0.37 -4.76
CA ASP A 208 15.29 -0.21 -5.99
C ASP A 208 14.50 -1.48 -5.58
N TYR A 209 14.60 -2.59 -6.33
CA TYR A 209 13.86 -3.81 -5.99
C TYR A 209 14.62 -4.63 -4.95
N ASN A 210 14.03 -4.83 -3.80
CA ASN A 210 14.61 -5.64 -2.74
C ASN A 210 14.40 -7.12 -3.03
N LEU A 211 15.52 -7.84 -3.26
CA LEU A 211 15.47 -9.26 -3.62
C LEU A 211 14.78 -10.12 -2.57
N TYR A 212 15.03 -9.88 -1.30
CA TYR A 212 14.39 -10.66 -0.22
C TYR A 212 12.86 -10.53 -0.27
N ARG A 213 12.36 -9.30 -0.50
CA ARG A 213 10.91 -9.06 -0.56
C ARG A 213 10.27 -9.77 -1.76
N VAL A 214 10.85 -9.60 -2.96
CA VAL A 214 10.32 -10.23 -4.17
C VAL A 214 10.43 -11.75 -4.05
N ALA A 215 11.56 -12.28 -3.58
CA ALA A 215 11.72 -13.70 -3.37
C ALA A 215 10.71 -14.28 -2.36
N ALA A 216 10.45 -13.57 -1.25
CA ALA A 216 9.45 -14.02 -0.28
C ALA A 216 8.05 -14.12 -0.89
N HIS A 217 7.68 -13.18 -1.79
CA HIS A 217 6.44 -13.22 -2.54
C HIS A 217 6.40 -14.39 -3.52
N GLU A 218 7.41 -14.52 -4.38
CA GLU A 218 7.45 -15.58 -5.41
C GLU A 218 7.47 -16.99 -4.80
N LEU A 219 8.19 -17.16 -3.69
CA LEU A 219 8.20 -18.42 -2.97
C LEU A 219 6.83 -18.75 -2.36
N GLY A 220 6.00 -17.77 -2.02
CA GLY A 220 4.61 -18.02 -1.68
C GLY A 220 3.84 -18.72 -2.81
N HIS A 221 4.05 -18.31 -4.06
CA HIS A 221 3.51 -19.01 -5.23
C HIS A 221 4.10 -20.42 -5.40
N SER A 222 5.42 -20.56 -5.24
CA SER A 222 6.10 -21.86 -5.25
C SER A 222 5.55 -22.84 -4.23
N LEU A 223 4.89 -22.32 -3.17
CA LEU A 223 4.25 -23.08 -2.11
C LEU A 223 2.74 -23.25 -2.29
N GLY A 224 2.13 -22.70 -3.33
CA GLY A 224 0.71 -22.91 -3.64
C GLY A 224 -0.19 -21.72 -3.36
N LEU A 225 0.33 -20.58 -2.87
CA LEU A 225 -0.47 -19.39 -2.66
C LEU A 225 -0.78 -18.67 -3.95
N SER A 226 -1.95 -18.08 -4.03
CA SER A 226 -2.37 -17.12 -5.06
C SER A 226 -2.15 -15.69 -4.58
N HIS A 227 -2.34 -14.71 -5.47
CA HIS A 227 -2.35 -13.32 -5.08
C HIS A 227 -3.46 -13.01 -4.08
N SER A 228 -3.14 -12.17 -3.11
CA SER A 228 -4.09 -11.59 -2.16
C SER A 228 -4.67 -10.28 -2.68
N THR A 229 -5.92 -10.00 -2.35
CA THR A 229 -6.54 -8.69 -2.54
C THR A 229 -6.22 -7.72 -1.39
N ASP A 230 -5.69 -8.22 -0.28
CA ASP A 230 -5.24 -7.40 0.83
C ASP A 230 -3.94 -6.69 0.45
N ILE A 231 -4.00 -5.37 0.29
CA ILE A 231 -2.84 -4.53 0.00
C ILE A 231 -1.75 -4.64 1.10
N GLY A 232 -2.13 -5.12 2.29
CA GLY A 232 -1.26 -5.43 3.42
C GLY A 232 -0.50 -6.76 3.27
N ALA A 233 -0.99 -7.72 2.51
CA ALA A 233 -0.39 -9.04 2.38
C ALA A 233 0.92 -9.02 1.58
N LEU A 234 1.85 -9.91 1.93
CA LEU A 234 3.05 -10.14 1.13
C LEU A 234 2.67 -10.66 -0.26
N MET A 235 1.58 -11.44 -0.37
CA MET A 235 1.06 -11.99 -1.62
C MET A 235 0.24 -10.99 -2.45
N TYR A 236 0.19 -9.69 -2.09
CA TYR A 236 -0.36 -8.66 -2.97
C TYR A 236 0.51 -8.49 -4.22
N PRO A 237 -0.08 -8.47 -5.45
CA PRO A 237 0.71 -8.60 -6.69
C PRO A 237 1.68 -7.46 -6.96
N ASN A 238 1.38 -6.24 -6.56
CA ASN A 238 2.22 -5.08 -6.87
C ASN A 238 3.36 -4.94 -5.86
N TYR A 239 4.54 -4.55 -6.37
CA TYR A 239 5.67 -4.24 -5.52
C TYR A 239 5.43 -2.91 -4.79
N ILE A 240 5.01 -2.99 -3.55
CA ILE A 240 4.81 -1.84 -2.67
C ILE A 240 5.95 -1.80 -1.65
N PHE A 241 6.70 -0.71 -1.68
CA PHE A 241 7.80 -0.50 -0.77
C PHE A 241 7.33 0.06 0.59
N ASN A 242 7.67 -0.62 1.70
CA ASN A 242 7.28 -0.21 3.05
C ASN A 242 8.28 -0.56 4.17
N GLY A 243 9.51 -0.91 3.84
CA GLY A 243 10.62 -1.01 4.79
C GLY A 243 10.91 -2.40 5.33
N ASP A 244 9.94 -3.13 5.85
CA ASP A 244 10.14 -4.47 6.41
C ASP A 244 9.43 -5.53 5.56
N VAL A 245 9.96 -6.74 5.52
CA VAL A 245 9.34 -7.89 4.86
C VAL A 245 8.76 -8.78 5.94
N GLU A 246 7.43 -8.73 6.05
CA GLU A 246 6.67 -9.44 7.08
C GLU A 246 5.44 -10.10 6.42
N LEU A 247 4.94 -11.18 7.03
CA LEU A 247 3.68 -11.81 6.62
C LEU A 247 2.51 -11.08 7.28
N ALA A 248 1.50 -10.74 6.49
CA ALA A 248 0.20 -10.34 7.02
C ALA A 248 -0.57 -11.57 7.51
N GLN A 249 -1.65 -11.37 8.25
CA GLN A 249 -2.50 -12.48 8.70
C GLN A 249 -3.09 -13.27 7.52
N ASP A 250 -3.42 -12.59 6.43
CA ASP A 250 -3.91 -13.21 5.20
C ASP A 250 -2.90 -14.19 4.58
N ASP A 251 -1.62 -13.82 4.56
CA ASP A 251 -0.53 -14.70 4.10
C ASP A 251 -0.40 -15.94 4.99
N ILE A 252 -0.49 -15.74 6.31
CA ILE A 252 -0.40 -16.81 7.32
C ILE A 252 -1.59 -17.75 7.21
N ASP A 253 -2.80 -17.21 7.14
CA ASP A 253 -4.02 -17.98 7.00
C ASP A 253 -3.99 -18.80 5.69
N GLY A 254 -3.51 -18.19 4.60
CA GLY A 254 -3.35 -18.85 3.31
C GLY A 254 -2.41 -20.05 3.37
N ILE A 255 -1.18 -19.89 3.87
CA ILE A 255 -0.21 -20.99 3.94
C ILE A 255 -0.64 -22.08 4.94
N GLN A 256 -1.27 -21.68 6.05
CA GLN A 256 -1.76 -22.62 7.04
C GLN A 256 -3.01 -23.40 6.56
N ALA A 257 -3.83 -22.80 5.69
CA ALA A 257 -4.93 -23.50 5.03
C ALA A 257 -4.42 -24.64 4.12
N ILE A 258 -3.22 -24.48 3.52
CA ILE A 258 -2.60 -25.50 2.65
C ILE A 258 -1.87 -26.57 3.44
N TYR A 259 -1.04 -26.19 4.43
CA TYR A 259 -0.08 -27.10 5.10
C TYR A 259 -0.32 -27.26 6.61
N GLY A 260 -1.20 -26.48 7.20
CA GLY A 260 -1.37 -26.42 8.65
C GLY A 260 -0.37 -25.46 9.33
N PRO A 261 -0.57 -25.21 10.62
CA PRO A 261 0.29 -24.32 11.40
C PRO A 261 1.65 -24.95 11.69
N SER A 262 2.65 -24.11 11.95
CA SER A 262 3.96 -24.54 12.44
C SER A 262 3.83 -25.32 13.74
N GLN A 263 4.60 -26.39 13.90
CA GLN A 263 4.66 -27.15 15.16
C GLN A 263 5.42 -26.40 16.27
N ASN A 264 6.21 -25.41 15.90
CA ASN A 264 6.87 -24.48 16.80
C ASN A 264 6.41 -23.06 16.41
N PRO A 265 5.20 -22.64 16.81
CA PRO A 265 4.68 -21.36 16.41
C PRO A 265 5.55 -20.24 17.00
N THR A 266 6.42 -19.67 16.17
CA THR A 266 6.89 -18.32 16.40
C THR A 266 5.66 -17.42 16.26
N GLN A 267 5.43 -16.56 17.24
CA GLN A 267 4.33 -15.61 17.13
C GLN A 267 4.52 -14.79 15.84
N PRO A 268 3.42 -14.44 15.12
CA PRO A 268 3.51 -13.57 13.95
C PRO A 268 4.34 -12.35 14.29
N THR A 269 5.43 -12.15 13.57
CA THR A 269 6.36 -11.02 13.82
C THR A 269 5.86 -9.73 13.20
N GLY A 270 4.82 -9.81 12.38
CA GLY A 270 4.19 -8.68 11.74
C GLY A 270 3.13 -8.00 12.63
N PRO A 271 2.92 -6.69 12.45
CA PRO A 271 1.85 -6.00 13.15
C PRO A 271 0.51 -6.58 12.72
N GLN A 272 -0.27 -7.07 13.68
CA GLN A 272 -1.65 -7.47 13.42
C GLN A 272 -2.41 -6.23 12.99
N THR A 273 -2.95 -6.22 11.77
CA THR A 273 -3.86 -5.17 11.33
C THR A 273 -5.10 -5.24 12.21
N PRO A 274 -5.39 -4.22 13.02
CA PRO A 274 -6.62 -4.21 13.81
C PRO A 274 -7.80 -4.29 12.84
N GLN A 275 -8.76 -5.18 13.11
CA GLN A 275 -9.99 -5.18 12.32
C GLN A 275 -10.62 -3.79 12.42
N ALA A 276 -10.86 -3.15 11.30
CA ALA A 276 -11.28 -1.75 11.19
C ALA A 276 -12.58 -1.41 11.96
N CYS A 277 -13.31 -2.43 12.41
CA CYS A 277 -14.57 -2.32 13.14
C CYS A 277 -14.52 -2.89 14.56
N ASP A 278 -13.33 -3.07 15.17
CA ASP A 278 -13.27 -3.47 16.59
C ASP A 278 -13.76 -2.31 17.47
N SER A 279 -14.89 -2.51 18.14
CA SER A 279 -15.49 -1.52 19.04
C SER A 279 -14.61 -1.17 20.26
N LYS A 280 -13.54 -1.91 20.48
CA LYS A 280 -12.55 -1.67 21.55
C LYS A 280 -11.35 -0.86 21.08
N LEU A 281 -11.27 -0.56 19.78
CA LEU A 281 -10.17 0.20 19.22
C LEU A 281 -10.32 1.69 19.60
N THR A 282 -9.36 2.21 20.34
CA THR A 282 -9.28 3.64 20.74
C THR A 282 -8.03 4.27 20.14
N PHE A 283 -8.16 5.51 19.67
CA PHE A 283 -7.04 6.30 19.15
C PHE A 283 -6.91 7.60 19.94
N ASP A 284 -5.68 8.07 20.10
CA ASP A 284 -5.40 9.34 20.81
C ASP A 284 -5.54 10.53 19.89
N ALA A 285 -5.15 10.37 18.63
CA ALA A 285 -5.32 11.39 17.60
C ALA A 285 -5.59 10.79 16.23
N ILE A 286 -6.37 11.51 15.41
CA ILE A 286 -6.64 11.20 14.01
C ILE A 286 -6.37 12.48 13.21
N THR A 287 -5.63 12.36 12.11
CA THR A 287 -5.37 13.47 11.20
C THR A 287 -5.24 12.99 9.77
N THR A 288 -5.25 13.92 8.81
CA THR A 288 -4.98 13.61 7.40
C THR A 288 -3.62 14.19 7.03
N ILE A 289 -2.72 13.38 6.49
CA ILE A 289 -1.42 13.82 5.96
C ILE A 289 -1.34 13.34 4.51
N ARG A 290 -1.16 14.25 3.57
CA ARG A 290 -1.10 13.97 2.12
C ARG A 290 -2.31 13.22 1.56
N GLY A 291 -3.50 13.49 2.11
CA GLY A 291 -4.73 12.80 1.70
C GLY A 291 -4.93 11.42 2.34
N GLU A 292 -3.96 10.93 3.11
CA GLU A 292 -4.06 9.68 3.86
C GLU A 292 -4.52 9.95 5.29
N MET A 293 -5.50 9.18 5.77
CA MET A 293 -5.98 9.29 7.15
C MET A 293 -5.01 8.58 8.08
N MET A 294 -4.49 9.27 9.08
CA MET A 294 -3.53 8.74 10.04
C MET A 294 -4.13 8.62 11.42
N PHE A 295 -3.95 7.46 12.02
CA PHE A 295 -4.37 7.14 13.38
C PHE A 295 -3.15 7.03 14.27
N LEU A 296 -3.12 7.82 15.35
CA LEU A 296 -2.07 7.81 16.32
C LEU A 296 -2.61 7.17 17.61
N LYS A 297 -1.86 6.22 18.16
CA LYS A 297 -2.28 5.52 19.37
C LYS A 297 -1.16 5.49 20.37
N ASP A 298 -1.48 5.91 21.59
CA ASP A 298 -0.68 5.65 22.78
C ASP A 298 -1.09 4.30 23.38
N SER A 299 -0.16 3.56 23.86
CA SER A 299 -0.40 2.40 24.71
C SER A 299 0.41 2.61 25.98
N PRO A 300 -0.06 2.36 27.18
CA PRO A 300 -0.88 1.25 27.61
C PRO A 300 -1.83 1.61 28.76
N GLY A 301 -2.97 1.06 28.73
CA GLY A 301 -3.83 0.95 29.89
C GLY A 301 -4.74 -0.25 29.73
N GLN A 302 -4.34 -1.39 30.26
CA GLN A 302 -5.22 -2.51 30.60
C GLN A 302 -6.21 -2.95 29.52
N ASN A 303 -5.78 -3.74 28.54
CA ASN A 303 -6.62 -4.85 28.07
C ASN A 303 -5.76 -5.98 27.48
N HIS A 304 -6.07 -7.17 27.88
CA HIS A 304 -5.42 -8.47 27.85
C HIS A 304 -5.24 -9.12 26.48
N PHE A 305 -4.69 -8.46 25.45
CA PHE A 305 -4.43 -9.17 24.17
C PHE A 305 -3.15 -8.79 23.41
N ILE A 306 -2.24 -8.01 24.00
CA ILE A 306 -0.90 -7.86 23.43
C ILE A 306 0.12 -8.05 24.55
N ALA A 307 0.60 -9.27 24.67
CA ALA A 307 1.63 -9.64 25.64
C ALA A 307 3.04 -9.36 25.08
N ASP A 308 3.30 -8.16 24.59
CA ASP A 308 4.68 -7.68 24.45
C ASP A 308 4.76 -6.21 24.88
N SER A 309 5.37 -6.01 26.05
CA SER A 309 5.58 -4.73 26.73
C SER A 309 6.57 -3.78 26.00
N ARG A 310 6.90 -4.04 24.73
CA ARG A 310 7.84 -3.26 23.93
C ARG A 310 7.19 -2.40 22.85
N MET A 311 5.84 -2.40 22.72
CA MET A 311 5.12 -1.54 21.79
C MET A 311 4.46 -0.36 22.51
N ALA A 312 5.25 0.51 23.12
CA ALA A 312 4.78 1.73 23.75
C ALA A 312 4.62 2.87 22.75
N GLY A 313 3.49 3.53 22.77
CA GLY A 313 3.13 4.94 22.50
C GLY A 313 3.73 5.75 21.34
N ASN A 314 4.59 5.20 20.52
CA ASN A 314 5.31 5.92 19.49
C ASN A 314 5.00 5.45 18.06
N LYS A 315 3.88 4.76 17.87
CA LYS A 315 3.47 4.22 16.59
C LYS A 315 2.26 4.94 16.02
N TYR A 316 2.17 4.95 14.70
CA TYR A 316 0.99 5.47 14.00
C TYR A 316 0.65 4.60 12.79
N TRP A 317 -0.62 4.64 12.41
CA TRP A 317 -1.17 3.92 11.26
C TRP A 317 -1.68 4.92 10.24
N ALA A 318 -1.55 4.63 8.96
CA ALA A 318 -2.24 5.34 7.90
C ALA A 318 -3.32 4.45 7.29
N VAL A 319 -4.45 5.05 6.97
CA VAL A 319 -5.62 4.36 6.43
C VAL A 319 -6.06 5.04 5.14
N GLN A 320 -6.40 4.25 4.14
CA GLN A 320 -7.01 4.70 2.90
C GLN A 320 -8.31 3.92 2.67
N GLY A 321 -9.44 4.63 2.66
CA GLY A 321 -10.75 3.97 2.64
C GLY A 321 -11.03 3.24 3.96
N GLN A 322 -11.16 1.92 3.91
CA GLN A 322 -11.40 1.07 5.09
C GLN A 322 -10.14 0.28 5.53
N ASP A 323 -9.04 0.43 4.80
CA ASP A 323 -7.85 -0.39 4.95
C ASP A 323 -6.67 0.38 5.56
N VAL A 324 -5.94 -0.28 6.45
CA VAL A 324 -4.67 0.24 6.97
C VAL A 324 -3.62 0.12 5.87
N LEU A 325 -2.96 1.24 5.56
CA LEU A 325 -1.89 1.23 4.59
C LEU A 325 -0.74 0.35 5.06
N ARG A 326 -0.15 -0.35 4.12
CA ARG A 326 0.92 -1.29 4.38
C ARG A 326 2.18 -0.62 4.94
N GLY A 327 2.94 -1.39 5.74
CA GLY A 327 4.12 -0.90 6.43
C GLY A 327 3.78 0.00 7.62
N TYR A 328 2.56 -0.06 8.09
CA TYR A 328 2.14 0.50 9.36
C TYR A 328 1.86 -0.62 10.38
N PRO A 329 2.09 -0.36 11.67
CA PRO A 329 2.43 0.93 12.25
C PRO A 329 3.87 1.35 11.97
N LYS A 330 4.09 2.65 11.74
CA LYS A 330 5.41 3.26 11.64
C LYS A 330 5.79 3.98 12.93
N ASP A 331 7.08 4.18 13.08
CA ASP A 331 7.66 4.88 14.23
C ASP A 331 7.63 6.40 13.99
N ILE A 332 7.12 7.17 14.98
CA ILE A 332 7.02 8.63 14.87
C ILE A 332 8.39 9.33 14.83
N TYR A 333 9.43 8.71 15.38
CA TYR A 333 10.77 9.30 15.42
C TYR A 333 11.43 9.28 14.05
N SER A 334 11.39 8.13 13.38
CA SER A 334 11.94 7.97 12.03
C SER A 334 11.10 8.65 10.97
N SER A 335 9.79 8.69 11.13
CA SER A 335 8.86 9.21 10.12
C SER A 335 8.72 10.73 10.16
N PHE A 336 8.67 11.31 11.35
CA PHE A 336 8.44 12.75 11.54
C PHE A 336 9.62 13.48 12.17
N GLY A 337 10.62 12.76 12.69
CA GLY A 337 11.79 13.38 13.32
C GLY A 337 11.54 13.87 14.75
N PHE A 338 10.58 13.28 15.47
CA PHE A 338 10.37 13.56 16.89
C PHE A 338 11.58 13.15 17.72
N PRO A 339 11.92 13.90 18.78
CA PRO A 339 12.88 13.45 19.77
C PRO A 339 12.32 12.28 20.58
N ARG A 340 13.18 11.33 20.99
CA ARG A 340 12.78 10.13 21.75
C ARG A 340 12.15 10.42 23.12
N THR A 341 12.15 11.66 23.54
CA THR A 341 11.43 12.13 24.76
C THR A 341 9.92 12.30 24.53
N VAL A 342 9.49 12.33 23.27
CA VAL A 342 8.06 12.34 22.89
C VAL A 342 7.63 10.89 22.75
N ASN A 343 6.80 10.41 23.64
CA ASN A 343 6.32 9.03 23.66
C ASN A 343 4.86 8.88 23.24
N HIS A 344 4.13 10.00 23.09
CA HIS A 344 2.75 10.03 22.58
C HIS A 344 2.47 11.37 21.90
N ILE A 345 1.38 11.42 21.15
CA ILE A 345 0.85 12.62 20.48
C ILE A 345 -0.60 12.76 20.91
N ASP A 346 -0.94 13.87 21.59
CA ASP A 346 -2.28 14.10 22.12
C ASP A 346 -3.29 14.47 21.02
N ALA A 347 -2.86 15.22 20.01
CA ALA A 347 -3.71 15.64 18.90
C ALA A 347 -2.88 16.00 17.66
N ALA A 348 -3.47 15.91 16.48
CA ALA A 348 -2.82 16.32 15.24
C ALA A 348 -3.84 16.92 14.25
N VAL A 349 -3.41 17.91 13.45
CA VAL A 349 -4.21 18.50 12.39
C VAL A 349 -3.33 18.90 11.21
N SER A 350 -3.78 18.58 10.01
CA SER A 350 -3.13 19.00 8.76
C SER A 350 -3.82 20.22 8.15
N GLU A 351 -3.01 21.14 7.68
CA GLU A 351 -3.42 22.34 6.94
C GLU A 351 -3.03 22.14 5.46
N GLU A 352 -3.95 21.60 4.68
CA GLU A 352 -3.71 21.20 3.28
C GLU A 352 -3.20 22.35 2.42
N ASP A 353 -3.76 23.54 2.60
CA ASP A 353 -3.42 24.73 1.82
C ASP A 353 -1.95 25.13 1.95
N THR A 354 -1.38 24.96 3.13
CA THR A 354 0.02 25.26 3.43
C THR A 354 0.94 24.04 3.33
N GLY A 355 0.40 22.82 3.33
CA GLY A 355 1.13 21.55 3.41
C GLY A 355 1.86 21.40 4.76
N LYS A 356 1.23 21.86 5.83
CA LYS A 356 1.75 21.79 7.19
C LYS A 356 0.86 20.92 8.08
N THR A 357 1.49 20.09 8.88
CA THR A 357 0.82 19.30 9.93
C THR A 357 1.31 19.75 11.29
N TYR A 358 0.38 20.02 12.20
CA TYR A 358 0.61 20.42 13.56
C TYR A 358 0.36 19.23 14.50
N PHE A 359 1.35 18.88 15.30
CA PHE A 359 1.26 17.83 16.31
C PHE A 359 1.31 18.46 17.70
N PHE A 360 0.38 18.12 18.54
CA PHE A 360 0.27 18.62 19.92
C PHE A 360 0.69 17.53 20.90
N VAL A 361 1.59 17.89 21.81
CA VAL A 361 2.14 16.98 22.83
C VAL A 361 2.28 17.75 24.13
N ALA A 362 1.54 17.38 25.14
CA ALA A 362 1.44 18.08 26.42
C ALA A 362 1.18 19.59 26.18
N ASN A 363 2.02 20.47 26.69
CA ASN A 363 1.89 21.93 26.55
C ASN A 363 2.63 22.53 25.35
N LYS A 364 3.09 21.69 24.41
CA LYS A 364 3.88 22.09 23.25
C LYS A 364 3.25 21.60 21.95
N TYR A 365 3.64 22.24 20.85
CA TYR A 365 3.30 21.74 19.54
C TYR A 365 4.48 21.81 18.58
N TRP A 366 4.49 20.88 17.64
CA TRP A 366 5.44 20.78 16.52
C TRP A 366 4.74 21.12 15.23
N ARG A 367 5.49 21.67 14.26
CA ARG A 367 4.99 21.92 12.91
C ARG A 367 5.85 21.15 11.92
N TYR A 368 5.23 20.24 11.20
CA TYR A 368 5.86 19.39 10.20
C TYR A 368 5.55 19.92 8.79
N ASP A 369 6.58 20.04 7.94
CA ASP A 369 6.44 20.39 6.54
C ASP A 369 6.31 19.12 5.71
N GLU A 370 5.12 18.87 5.16
CA GLU A 370 4.82 17.66 4.39
C GLU A 370 5.60 17.60 3.07
N ARG A 371 5.92 18.76 2.47
CA ARG A 371 6.69 18.84 1.22
C ARG A 371 8.17 18.55 1.47
N LYS A 372 8.73 19.10 2.55
CA LYS A 372 10.14 18.88 2.93
C LYS A 372 10.36 17.57 3.68
N ARG A 373 9.28 16.95 4.17
CA ARG A 373 9.31 15.75 5.04
C ARG A 373 10.18 15.93 6.28
N SER A 374 10.06 17.08 6.94
CA SER A 374 10.84 17.41 8.12
C SER A 374 10.11 18.37 9.04
N MET A 375 10.46 18.34 10.33
CA MET A 375 10.00 19.36 11.28
C MET A 375 10.55 20.72 10.88
N ASP A 376 9.74 21.76 11.01
CA ASP A 376 10.17 23.14 10.78
C ASP A 376 11.14 23.58 11.89
N ALA A 377 12.13 24.39 11.53
CA ALA A 377 13.08 24.95 12.49
C ALA A 377 12.35 25.87 13.49
N GLY A 378 12.84 25.88 14.75
CA GLY A 378 12.26 26.67 15.82
C GLY A 378 11.07 26.02 16.55
N TYR A 379 10.78 24.76 16.29
CA TYR A 379 9.80 23.96 17.04
C TYR A 379 10.50 22.93 17.94
N PRO A 380 9.88 22.50 19.06
CA PRO A 380 8.50 22.82 19.48
C PRO A 380 8.34 24.25 20.05
N LYS A 381 7.09 24.76 19.96
CA LYS A 381 6.66 26.01 20.60
C LYS A 381 5.62 25.70 21.69
N MET A 382 5.45 26.64 22.62
CA MET A 382 4.43 26.53 23.68
C MET A 382 3.05 26.85 23.11
N ILE A 383 2.05 26.01 23.41
CA ILE A 383 0.66 26.19 22.98
C ILE A 383 0.12 27.56 23.46
N ALA A 384 0.31 27.87 24.73
CA ALA A 384 -0.21 29.08 25.35
C ALA A 384 0.31 30.40 24.71
N HIS A 385 1.47 30.38 24.07
CA HIS A 385 2.04 31.59 23.43
C HIS A 385 1.42 31.85 22.04
N GLU A 386 1.15 30.79 21.28
CA GLU A 386 0.65 30.93 19.89
C GLU A 386 -0.88 30.84 19.84
N PHE A 387 -1.50 30.24 20.86
CA PHE A 387 -2.93 29.99 20.95
C PHE A 387 -3.48 30.52 22.30
N PRO A 388 -3.57 31.86 22.49
CA PRO A 388 -4.04 32.44 23.76
C PRO A 388 -5.45 32.00 24.09
N GLY A 389 -5.68 31.63 25.34
CA GLY A 389 -6.99 31.18 25.85
C GLY A 389 -7.21 29.66 25.75
N ILE A 390 -6.23 28.91 25.26
CA ILE A 390 -6.24 27.46 25.26
C ILE A 390 -5.41 26.95 26.43
N GLY A 391 -5.92 25.94 27.14
CA GLY A 391 -5.21 25.30 28.23
C GLY A 391 -3.91 24.61 27.83
N ASP A 392 -3.17 24.13 28.82
CA ASP A 392 -1.86 23.50 28.60
C ASP A 392 -1.93 22.10 27.97
N LYS A 393 -3.13 21.56 27.74
CA LYS A 393 -3.35 20.24 27.12
C LYS A 393 -4.49 20.29 26.12
N ILE A 394 -4.31 19.58 25.00
CA ILE A 394 -5.29 19.47 23.92
C ILE A 394 -5.56 17.98 23.69
N ASP A 395 -6.82 17.55 23.82
CA ASP A 395 -7.21 16.16 23.63
C ASP A 395 -7.78 15.89 22.23
N ALA A 396 -8.21 16.93 21.51
CA ALA A 396 -8.68 16.80 20.14
C ALA A 396 -8.55 18.11 19.37
N VAL A 397 -8.30 18.00 18.07
CA VAL A 397 -8.25 19.13 17.16
C VAL A 397 -8.87 18.69 15.82
N PHE A 398 -9.66 19.56 15.21
CA PHE A 398 -10.19 19.30 13.88
C PHE A 398 -10.40 20.60 13.10
N LYS A 399 -10.41 20.49 11.77
CA LYS A 399 -10.65 21.58 10.83
C LYS A 399 -12.15 21.65 10.54
N LYS A 400 -12.75 22.80 10.72
CA LYS A 400 -14.16 23.05 10.37
C LYS A 400 -14.23 23.67 8.98
N ASP A 401 -14.95 22.97 8.09
CA ASP A 401 -15.40 23.33 6.75
C ASP A 401 -14.67 24.34 5.85
N GLY A 402 -14.39 23.87 4.67
CA GLY A 402 -13.80 24.30 3.45
C GLY A 402 -14.30 25.57 2.77
N GLN A 403 -14.37 26.73 3.45
CA GLN A 403 -14.43 28.02 2.77
C GLN A 403 -13.44 28.99 3.42
N ASN A 404 -12.24 29.12 2.87
CA ASN A 404 -11.23 30.17 3.05
C ASN A 404 -10.92 30.73 4.46
N ILE A 405 -11.43 30.13 5.53
CA ILE A 405 -11.06 30.43 6.92
C ILE A 405 -10.87 29.08 7.61
N SER A 406 -9.63 28.64 7.74
CA SER A 406 -9.31 27.44 8.52
C SER A 406 -9.53 27.76 10.01
N SER A 407 -10.64 27.28 10.56
CA SER A 407 -10.88 27.30 12.00
C SER A 407 -10.37 26.00 12.59
N ILE A 408 -9.43 26.08 13.51
CA ILE A 408 -8.95 24.94 14.29
C ILE A 408 -9.74 24.95 15.59
N LEU A 409 -10.49 23.90 15.87
CA LEU A 409 -11.22 23.72 17.11
C LEU A 409 -10.36 22.89 18.06
N LEU A 410 -10.10 23.40 19.23
CA LEU A 410 -9.26 22.79 20.25
C LEU A 410 -10.15 22.48 21.47
N PHE A 411 -10.02 21.28 21.99
CA PHE A 411 -10.73 20.82 23.17
C PHE A 411 -9.74 20.55 24.29
N SER A 412 -10.03 21.07 25.49
CA SER A 412 -9.35 20.70 26.72
C SER A 412 -10.27 19.78 27.53
N PRO A 413 -9.74 18.81 28.30
CA PRO A 413 -10.57 17.93 29.08
C PRO A 413 -11.38 18.72 30.09
N PRO A 414 -12.69 18.40 30.26
CA PRO A 414 -13.50 19.05 31.27
C PRO A 414 -13.12 18.53 32.67
N SER A 415 -13.05 19.40 33.60
CA SER A 415 -13.21 19.05 34.99
C SER A 415 -14.65 18.60 35.21
N PHE A 416 -14.93 17.28 35.16
CA PHE A 416 -16.15 16.60 35.63
C PHE A 416 -17.53 16.86 34.94
N PHE A 417 -17.63 17.61 33.85
CA PHE A 417 -18.88 17.77 33.11
C PHE A 417 -18.64 17.74 31.59
N PRO A 418 -19.58 17.19 30.76
CA PRO A 418 -19.41 17.16 29.31
C PRO A 418 -19.35 18.59 28.76
N PRO A 419 -18.39 18.91 27.85
CA PRO A 419 -18.30 20.24 27.26
C PRO A 419 -19.53 20.49 26.37
N LYS A 420 -20.21 21.60 26.59
CA LYS A 420 -21.32 22.03 25.75
C LYS A 420 -20.86 22.77 24.49
N GLU A 421 -19.61 23.28 24.48
CA GLU A 421 -19.06 24.06 23.37
C GLU A 421 -17.53 23.93 23.28
N PRO A 422 -16.91 24.11 22.09
CA PRO A 422 -15.47 24.10 21.93
C PRO A 422 -14.81 25.22 22.73
N THR A 423 -13.67 24.94 23.34
CA THR A 423 -12.96 25.86 24.24
C THR A 423 -12.37 27.07 23.53
N ALA A 424 -12.04 26.94 22.24
CA ALA A 424 -11.62 28.06 21.38
C ALA A 424 -11.81 27.77 19.89
N ILE A 425 -12.13 28.81 19.14
CA ILE A 425 -12.13 28.81 17.67
C ILE A 425 -11.02 29.77 17.23
N ILE A 426 -10.00 29.22 16.54
CA ILE A 426 -8.94 30.04 15.98
C ILE A 426 -9.24 30.34 14.53
N ASN A 427 -9.61 31.59 14.24
CA ASN A 427 -9.74 32.09 12.89
C ASN A 427 -8.43 32.78 12.49
N ARG A 428 -7.60 32.14 11.69
CA ARG A 428 -6.48 32.82 11.04
C ARG A 428 -7.03 33.68 9.89
N ARG A 429 -7.13 34.98 10.08
CA ARG A 429 -7.23 35.92 8.96
C ARG A 429 -5.84 36.01 8.30
N ASN A 430 -5.77 35.82 7.00
CA ASN A 430 -4.57 36.16 6.22
C ASN A 430 -4.22 37.61 6.47
N SER A 431 -3.29 37.86 7.37
CA SER A 431 -2.57 39.12 7.45
C SER A 431 -1.20 38.85 6.83
N GLU A 432 -1.12 38.99 5.52
CA GLU A 432 0.14 39.33 4.89
C GLU A 432 0.34 40.87 4.97
N PRO A 433 1.61 41.31 5.26
CA PRO A 433 2.03 42.64 4.89
C PRO A 433 2.40 42.68 3.39
#